data_468fd790e25f4823f8bb01652458212b
#
_entry.id   468fd790e25f4823f8bb01652458212b
#
_cell.length_a   1.000
_cell.length_b   1.000
_cell.length_c   1.000
_cell.angle_alpha   90.00
_cell.angle_beta   90.00
_cell.angle_gamma   90.00
#
_symmetry.space_group_name_H-M   'P 1'
#
loop_
_entity.id
_entity.type
_entity.pdbx_description
1 polymer ?
#
loop_
_entity_poly.entity_id
_entity_poly.type
_entity_poly.pdbx_seq_one_letter_code
_entity_poly.pdbx_strand_id
1 'polypeptide(L)'
;MNKKLWEQYADWKENYRFVDLTHELSPETPHWAGFPAMDVLRLFDYPVGFRTHEFRLVSQYGTHVDAPVHFIPGGRELQDIAVEEMILPLCEIGRAHV
;
A
#
# COMPACT_ATOMS: atom_id res chain seq x y z
N MET A 1 0.89 -25.84 17.17
CA MET A 1 0.28 -24.97 16.16
C MET A 1 1.10 -23.71 15.93
N ASN A 2 1.24 -22.86 16.95
CA ASN A 2 2.03 -21.64 16.79
C ASN A 2 3.50 -21.89 16.49
N LYS A 3 4.04 -22.99 17.02
CA LYS A 3 5.42 -23.39 16.76
C LYS A 3 5.71 -23.53 15.28
N LYS A 4 4.81 -24.17 14.54
CA LYS A 4 4.96 -24.36 13.10
C LYS A 4 4.96 -23.03 12.34
N LEU A 5 4.10 -22.10 12.73
CA LEU A 5 4.05 -20.77 12.13
C LEU A 5 5.35 -20.00 12.40
N TRP A 6 5.87 -20.09 13.61
CA TRP A 6 7.14 -19.42 13.94
C TRP A 6 8.31 -20.02 13.20
N GLU A 7 8.30 -21.34 13.00
CA GLU A 7 9.33 -22.02 12.22
C GLU A 7 9.29 -21.56 10.76
N GLN A 8 8.10 -21.42 10.18
CA GLN A 8 7.92 -20.92 8.83
C GLN A 8 8.43 -19.48 8.70
N TYR A 9 8.10 -18.64 9.66
CA TYR A 9 8.56 -17.26 9.67
C TYR A 9 10.08 -17.15 9.78
N ALA A 10 10.68 -17.98 10.64
CA ALA A 10 12.14 -18.01 10.78
C ALA A 10 12.81 -18.45 9.48
N ASP A 11 12.23 -19.41 8.77
CA ASP A 11 12.73 -19.87 7.48
C ASP A 11 12.68 -18.74 6.45
N TRP A 12 11.59 -18.01 6.39
CA TRP A 12 11.48 -16.87 5.48
C TRP A 12 12.54 -15.81 5.75
N LYS A 13 12.78 -15.48 7.02
CA LYS A 13 13.78 -14.48 7.39
C LYS A 13 15.20 -14.92 7.05
N GLU A 14 15.48 -16.21 7.17
CA GLU A 14 16.82 -16.74 6.96
C GLU A 14 17.11 -17.03 5.50
N ASN A 15 16.14 -17.55 4.76
CA ASN A 15 16.37 -18.12 3.43
C ASN A 15 15.78 -17.29 2.29
N TYR A 16 15.05 -16.22 2.58
CA TYR A 16 14.44 -15.38 1.56
C TYR A 16 14.84 -13.94 1.79
N ARG A 17 14.83 -13.17 0.73
CA ARG A 17 15.08 -11.72 0.80
C ARG A 17 13.75 -10.99 0.79
N PHE A 18 13.54 -10.15 1.79
CA PHE A 18 12.38 -9.28 1.86
C PHE A 18 12.68 -8.02 1.05
N VAL A 19 11.79 -7.66 0.16
CA VAL A 19 11.96 -6.50 -0.72
C VAL A 19 10.73 -5.61 -0.59
N ASP A 20 10.96 -4.35 -0.25
CA ASP A 20 9.90 -3.35 -0.21
C ASP A 20 9.81 -2.69 -1.59
N LEU A 21 8.68 -2.89 -2.26
CA LEU A 21 8.43 -2.33 -3.59
C LEU A 21 7.56 -1.08 -3.53
N THR A 22 7.28 -0.57 -2.34
CA THR A 22 6.41 0.58 -2.14
C THR A 22 7.16 1.88 -2.38
N HIS A 23 6.60 2.78 -3.16
CA HIS A 23 7.10 4.15 -3.26
C HIS A 23 6.94 4.85 -1.92
N GLU A 24 7.92 5.65 -1.56
CA GLU A 24 7.79 6.51 -0.38
C GLU A 24 6.58 7.42 -0.55
N LEU A 25 5.75 7.50 0.48
CA LEU A 25 4.53 8.30 0.45
C LEU A 25 4.86 9.75 0.82
N SER A 26 4.78 10.63 -0.15
CA SER A 26 5.13 12.04 0.01
C SER A 26 4.47 12.89 -1.07
N PRO A 27 4.55 14.23 -0.99
CA PRO A 27 4.07 15.07 -2.09
C PRO A 27 4.77 14.81 -3.43
N GLU A 28 5.97 14.22 -3.41
CA GLU A 28 6.74 13.92 -4.61
C GLU A 28 6.52 12.49 -5.13
N THR A 29 5.68 11.71 -4.48
CA THR A 29 5.39 10.33 -4.92
C THR A 29 4.85 10.32 -6.35
N PRO A 30 5.37 9.45 -7.22
CA PRO A 30 4.81 9.32 -8.57
C PRO A 30 3.34 8.95 -8.52
N HIS A 31 2.54 9.64 -9.31
CA HIS A 31 1.09 9.42 -9.40
C HIS A 31 0.61 9.88 -10.76
N TRP A 32 -0.62 9.49 -11.11
CA TRP A 32 -1.20 9.91 -12.38
C TRP A 32 -1.31 11.44 -12.43
N ALA A 33 -0.93 12.01 -13.56
CA ALA A 33 -0.85 13.47 -13.72
C ALA A 33 -2.20 14.20 -13.54
N GLY A 34 -3.31 13.48 -13.69
CA GLY A 34 -4.64 14.03 -13.48
C GLY A 34 -5.02 14.23 -12.01
N PHE A 35 -4.23 13.68 -11.09
CA PHE A 35 -4.47 13.82 -9.66
C PHE A 35 -3.56 14.87 -9.05
N PRO A 36 -4.01 15.57 -7.99
CA PRO A 36 -3.11 16.45 -7.25
C PRO A 36 -2.12 15.66 -6.42
N ALA A 37 -0.97 16.27 -6.12
CA ALA A 37 -0.05 15.72 -5.14
C ALA A 37 -0.72 15.69 -3.77
N MET A 38 -0.27 14.78 -2.90
CA MET A 38 -0.81 14.74 -1.54
C MET A 38 -0.38 15.96 -0.74
N ASP A 39 -1.24 16.37 0.17
CA ASP A 39 -0.93 17.37 1.18
C ASP A 39 -0.56 16.69 2.48
N VAL A 40 0.43 17.25 3.17
CA VAL A 40 0.86 16.80 4.48
C VAL A 40 0.80 17.98 5.43
N LEU A 41 0.00 17.85 6.49
CA LEU A 41 -0.14 18.87 7.52
C LEU A 41 0.32 18.31 8.85
N ARG A 42 1.16 19.06 9.56
CA ARG A 42 1.52 18.69 10.93
C ARG A 42 0.47 19.24 11.86
N LEU A 43 -0.30 18.34 12.50
CA LEU A 43 -1.34 18.75 13.44
C LEU A 43 -0.77 19.02 14.83
N PHE A 44 0.06 18.10 15.36
CA PHE A 44 0.65 18.21 16.66
C PHE A 44 2.14 17.93 16.58
N ASP A 45 2.90 18.46 17.52
CA ASP A 45 4.33 18.22 17.57
C ASP A 45 4.77 18.02 19.03
N TYR A 46 6.02 17.72 19.22
CA TYR A 46 6.61 17.32 20.50
C TYR A 46 6.27 18.21 21.71
N PRO A 47 6.07 19.53 21.57
CA PRO A 47 5.66 20.33 22.73
C PRO A 47 4.38 19.87 23.42
N VAL A 48 3.46 19.21 22.68
CA VAL A 48 2.25 18.64 23.28
C VAL A 48 2.38 17.14 23.57
N GLY A 49 3.58 16.58 23.39
CA GLY A 49 3.89 15.22 23.78
C GLY A 49 4.02 14.21 22.65
N PHE A 50 3.62 14.55 21.43
CA PHE A 50 3.69 13.62 20.30
C PHE A 50 3.62 14.39 18.98
N ARG A 51 4.07 13.70 17.91
CA ARG A 51 4.02 14.26 16.56
C ARG A 51 3.00 13.50 15.73
N THR A 52 2.07 14.23 15.10
CA THR A 52 1.08 13.66 14.19
C THR A 52 0.96 14.51 12.93
N HIS A 53 0.55 13.84 11.86
CA HIS A 53 0.28 14.50 10.59
C HIS A 53 -1.12 14.11 10.11
N GLU A 54 -1.69 15.00 9.32
CA GLU A 54 -2.90 14.73 8.57
C GLU A 54 -2.53 14.69 7.09
N PHE A 55 -3.07 13.72 6.36
CA PHE A 55 -2.82 13.59 4.93
C PHE A 55 -4.09 13.80 4.15
N ARG A 56 -3.96 14.50 3.01
CA ARG A 56 -5.01 14.59 2.03
C ARG A 56 -4.44 14.03 0.73
N LEU A 57 -5.01 12.94 0.23
CA LEU A 57 -4.53 12.29 -0.98
C LEU A 57 -5.66 11.57 -1.68
N VAL A 58 -5.47 11.39 -2.99
CA VAL A 58 -6.39 10.59 -3.79
C VAL A 58 -6.16 9.11 -3.45
N SER A 59 -7.22 8.32 -3.48
CA SER A 59 -7.14 6.90 -3.11
C SER A 59 -6.16 6.09 -3.98
N GLN A 60 -6.01 6.46 -5.26
CA GLN A 60 -5.08 5.82 -6.19
C GLN A 60 -3.76 6.57 -6.30
N TYR A 61 -3.20 6.95 -5.16
CA TYR A 61 -1.97 7.71 -5.08
C TYR A 61 -0.79 6.82 -4.74
N GLY A 62 0.31 6.96 -5.50
CA GLY A 62 1.52 6.16 -5.26
C GLY A 62 1.30 4.68 -5.49
N THR A 63 1.92 3.86 -4.65
CA THR A 63 1.75 2.41 -4.70
C THR A 63 0.41 2.04 -4.06
N HIS A 64 -0.48 1.47 -4.82
CA HIS A 64 -1.84 1.19 -4.38
C HIS A 64 -2.41 -0.04 -5.07
N VAL A 65 -3.55 -0.49 -4.57
CA VAL A 65 -4.35 -1.53 -5.20
C VAL A 65 -5.68 -0.92 -5.64
N ASP A 66 -6.19 -1.36 -6.78
CA ASP A 66 -7.50 -0.98 -7.27
C ASP A 66 -8.51 -2.07 -7.00
N ALA A 67 -9.59 -1.73 -6.30
CA ALA A 67 -10.73 -2.63 -6.18
C ALA A 67 -11.53 -2.59 -7.49
N PRO A 68 -12.32 -3.64 -7.80
CA PRO A 68 -13.14 -3.65 -9.01
C PRO A 68 -14.03 -2.42 -9.19
N VAL A 69 -14.54 -1.85 -8.10
CA VAL A 69 -15.39 -0.65 -8.14
C VAL A 69 -14.70 0.55 -8.78
N HIS A 70 -13.37 0.56 -8.82
CA HIS A 70 -12.64 1.68 -9.43
C HIS A 70 -13.05 1.92 -10.89
N PHE A 71 -13.30 0.84 -11.64
CA PHE A 71 -13.73 0.94 -13.04
C PHE A 71 -15.12 0.38 -13.30
N ILE A 72 -15.69 -0.41 -12.38
CA ILE A 72 -16.94 -1.12 -12.61
C ILE A 72 -18.00 -0.62 -11.64
N PRO A 73 -19.03 0.10 -12.12
CA PRO A 73 -20.12 0.51 -11.25
C PRO A 73 -20.76 -0.69 -10.57
N GLY A 74 -20.94 -0.60 -9.25
CA GLY A 74 -21.47 -1.72 -8.46
C GLY A 74 -20.49 -2.85 -8.19
N GLY A 75 -19.25 -2.71 -8.62
CA GLY A 75 -18.20 -3.69 -8.35
C GLY A 75 -17.84 -3.76 -6.88
N ARG A 76 -17.08 -4.81 -6.51
CA ARG A 76 -16.63 -4.98 -5.14
C ARG A 76 -15.75 -3.80 -4.71
N GLU A 77 -15.96 -3.33 -3.50
CA GLU A 77 -15.11 -2.34 -2.87
C GLU A 77 -13.97 -3.05 -2.13
N LEU A 78 -12.98 -2.29 -1.67
CA LEU A 78 -11.80 -2.88 -1.05
C LEU A 78 -12.16 -3.73 0.18
N GLN A 79 -13.08 -3.27 1.00
CA GLN A 79 -13.51 -4.00 2.19
C GLN A 79 -14.25 -5.30 1.88
N ASP A 80 -14.71 -5.48 0.64
CA ASP A 80 -15.38 -6.70 0.20
C ASP A 80 -14.40 -7.79 -0.23
N ILE A 81 -13.12 -7.47 -0.28
CA ILE A 81 -12.09 -8.40 -0.72
C ILE A 81 -11.53 -9.12 0.50
N ALA A 82 -11.57 -10.46 0.47
CA ALA A 82 -11.04 -11.25 1.58
C ALA A 82 -9.53 -11.07 1.67
N VAL A 83 -8.98 -11.12 2.88
CA VAL A 83 -7.56 -10.87 3.11
C VAL A 83 -6.68 -11.87 2.35
N GLU A 84 -7.15 -13.11 2.16
CA GLU A 84 -6.42 -14.14 1.41
C GLU A 84 -6.20 -13.74 -0.05
N GLU A 85 -7.12 -12.95 -0.61
CA GLU A 85 -7.00 -12.49 -1.99
C GLU A 85 -5.90 -11.44 -2.16
N MET A 86 -5.40 -10.90 -1.05
CA MET A 86 -4.35 -9.87 -1.06
C MET A 86 -2.95 -10.44 -0.82
N ILE A 87 -2.85 -11.75 -0.57
CA ILE A 87 -1.58 -12.43 -0.31
C ILE A 87 -1.38 -13.45 -1.42
N LEU A 88 -0.72 -13.03 -2.48
CA LEU A 88 -0.60 -13.81 -3.71
C LEU A 88 0.83 -13.76 -4.24
N PRO A 89 1.21 -14.74 -5.07
CA PRO A 89 2.45 -14.62 -5.83
C PRO A 89 2.40 -13.41 -6.75
N LEU A 90 3.47 -12.66 -6.81
CA LEU A 90 3.57 -11.49 -7.66
C LEU A 90 3.96 -11.88 -9.08
N CYS A 91 3.28 -11.31 -10.05
CA CYS A 91 3.65 -11.42 -11.45
C CYS A 91 3.77 -10.01 -12.02
N GLU A 92 4.97 -9.65 -12.45
CA GLU A 92 5.22 -8.33 -13.05
C GLU A 92 4.87 -8.38 -14.53
N ILE A 93 3.83 -7.63 -14.93
CA ILE A 93 3.36 -7.60 -16.30
C ILE A 93 4.18 -6.66 -17.18
N GLY A 94 4.70 -5.60 -16.58
CA GLY A 94 5.44 -4.60 -17.31
C GLY A 94 4.57 -3.54 -17.98
N ARG A 95 5.17 -2.76 -18.86
CA ARG A 95 4.53 -1.61 -19.51
C ARG A 95 4.58 -1.68 -21.03
N ALA A 96 4.79 -2.86 -21.56
CA ALA A 96 5.05 -3.04 -22.99
C ALA A 96 3.90 -2.61 -23.90
N HIS A 97 2.70 -2.64 -23.40
CA HIS A 97 1.49 -2.33 -24.16
C HIS A 97 0.98 -0.91 -23.94
N VAL A 98 1.70 -0.13 -23.26
CA VAL A 98 1.33 1.26 -22.97
C VAL A 98 1.63 2.15 -24.15
#